data_4227a50334e07507b3b200698e6aef23
#
_entry.id   4227a50334e07507b3b200698e6aef23
#
_cell.length_a   1.000
_cell.length_b   1.000
_cell.length_c   1.000
_cell.angle_alpha   90.00
_cell.angle_beta   90.00
_cell.angle_gamma   90.00
#
_symmetry.space_group_name_H-M   'P 1'
#
loop_
_entity.id
_entity.type
_entity.pdbx_description
1 polymer ?
#
loop_
_entity_poly.entity_id
_entity_poly.type
_entity_poly.pdbx_seq_one_letter_code
_entity_poly.pdbx_strand_id
1 'polypeptide(L)'
;MTNATTVAVIRPVSSPLRTAYCAGAHGVIIPKRRSAGLTSIVAKTSAGAVSHMKVARVPNIPALLKDLKKQGIWVFGTAADGTTGLYQADLKGPAAIVIGSEGDGMTRLAAENCDFLVSIPMKGDLNSLNASASAAILLYEAVRQRMA
;
A
#
# COMPACT_ATOMS: atom_id res chain seq x y z
N MET A 1 13.05 -14.58 9.82
CA MET A 1 12.42 -13.54 9.00
C MET A 1 11.90 -14.15 7.71
N THR A 2 10.67 -13.84 7.33
CA THR A 2 10.11 -14.38 6.09
C THR A 2 10.38 -13.43 4.93
N ASN A 3 10.47 -13.99 3.72
CA ASN A 3 10.65 -13.23 2.49
C ASN A 3 9.35 -13.18 1.66
N ALA A 4 8.22 -13.13 2.35
CA ALA A 4 6.94 -13.08 1.67
C ALA A 4 6.82 -11.82 0.80
N THR A 5 6.20 -11.99 -0.37
CA THR A 5 6.05 -10.91 -1.32
C THR A 5 5.21 -9.77 -0.73
N THR A 6 5.71 -8.55 -0.86
CA THR A 6 5.00 -7.35 -0.45
C THR A 6 4.90 -6.41 -1.63
N VAL A 7 3.68 -5.99 -1.96
CA VAL A 7 3.43 -5.03 -3.02
C VAL A 7 2.64 -3.88 -2.42
N ALA A 8 3.08 -2.65 -2.70
CA ALA A 8 2.35 -1.46 -2.28
C ALA A 8 1.60 -0.88 -3.48
N VAL A 9 0.31 -0.65 -3.31
CA VAL A 9 -0.54 -0.02 -4.33
C VAL A 9 -0.88 1.37 -3.83
N ILE A 10 -0.27 2.38 -4.44
CA ILE A 10 -0.33 3.74 -3.94
C ILE A 10 -0.51 4.73 -5.08
N ARG A 11 -0.97 5.93 -4.75
CA ARG A 11 -0.91 7.04 -5.69
C ARG A 11 0.53 7.56 -5.78
N PRO A 12 0.90 8.19 -6.90
CA PRO A 12 2.28 8.64 -7.08
C PRO A 12 2.58 9.88 -6.23
N VAL A 13 2.79 9.65 -4.95
CA VAL A 13 3.40 10.62 -4.05
C VAL A 13 4.73 10.07 -3.57
N SER A 14 5.64 10.96 -3.31
CA SER A 14 7.03 10.63 -3.07
C SER A 14 7.29 9.83 -1.80
N SER A 15 6.62 10.19 -0.71
CA SER A 15 6.89 9.58 0.59
C SER A 15 6.56 8.10 0.66
N PRO A 16 5.40 7.64 0.15
CA PRO A 16 5.11 6.21 0.16
C PRO A 16 6.09 5.37 -0.66
N LEU A 17 6.63 5.90 -1.75
CA LEU A 17 7.63 5.19 -2.54
C LEU A 17 8.89 4.92 -1.73
N ARG A 18 9.38 5.95 -1.06
CA ARG A 18 10.57 5.82 -0.22
C ARG A 18 10.32 4.86 0.93
N THR A 19 9.18 4.97 1.59
CA THR A 19 8.82 4.08 2.68
C THR A 19 8.73 2.63 2.21
N ALA A 20 8.11 2.39 1.06
CA ALA A 20 8.00 1.04 0.50
C ALA A 20 9.38 0.43 0.25
N TYR A 21 10.30 1.21 -0.28
CA TYR A 21 11.67 0.75 -0.47
C TYR A 21 12.34 0.41 0.87
N CYS A 22 12.24 1.31 1.83
CA CYS A 22 12.85 1.10 3.15
C CYS A 22 12.27 -0.10 3.89
N ALA A 23 10.98 -0.37 3.69
CA ALA A 23 10.31 -1.51 4.31
C ALA A 23 10.55 -2.83 3.57
N GLY A 24 11.30 -2.80 2.47
CA GLY A 24 11.63 -4.00 1.72
C GLY A 24 10.51 -4.49 0.82
N ALA A 25 9.62 -3.61 0.36
CA ALA A 25 8.60 -3.99 -0.59
C ALA A 25 9.24 -4.44 -1.91
N HIS A 26 8.67 -5.45 -2.51
CA HIS A 26 9.18 -6.01 -3.77
C HIS A 26 8.78 -5.17 -4.97
N GLY A 27 7.71 -4.41 -4.87
CA GLY A 27 7.26 -3.56 -5.94
C GLY A 27 6.21 -2.57 -5.49
N VAL A 28 6.00 -1.55 -6.30
CA VAL A 28 5.00 -0.52 -6.09
C VAL A 28 4.15 -0.42 -7.35
N ILE A 29 2.85 -0.35 -7.18
CA ILE A 29 1.91 -0.23 -8.28
C ILE A 29 1.16 1.07 -8.14
N ILE A 30 1.08 1.83 -9.23
CA ILE A 30 0.43 3.13 -9.26
C ILE A 30 -0.58 3.19 -10.42
N PRO A 31 -1.64 3.99 -10.27
CA PRO A 31 -2.60 4.16 -11.36
C PRO A 31 -1.94 4.86 -12.55
N LYS A 32 -2.20 4.36 -13.75
CA LYS A 32 -1.62 4.92 -14.97
C LYS A 32 -2.10 6.35 -15.24
N ARG A 33 -3.37 6.63 -14.94
CA ARG A 33 -4.00 7.91 -15.26
C ARG A 33 -3.39 9.12 -14.54
N ARG A 34 -2.80 8.93 -13.38
CA ARG A 34 -2.27 10.03 -12.57
C ARG A 34 -0.78 9.95 -12.39
N SER A 35 -0.11 9.29 -13.33
CA SER A 35 1.32 9.09 -13.27
C SER A 35 2.11 10.08 -14.13
N ALA A 36 1.42 11.04 -14.78
CA ALA A 36 2.13 12.13 -15.46
C ALA A 36 3.04 12.83 -14.44
N GLY A 37 4.31 13.00 -14.79
CA GLY A 37 5.27 13.56 -13.87
C GLY A 37 5.83 12.57 -12.85
N LEU A 38 5.47 11.30 -12.92
CA LEU A 38 5.97 10.29 -12.01
C LEU A 38 7.50 10.26 -11.98
N THR A 39 8.15 10.29 -13.15
CA THR A 39 9.59 10.25 -13.24
C THR A 39 10.23 11.39 -12.46
N SER A 40 9.68 12.61 -12.60
CA SER A 40 10.16 13.77 -11.88
C SER A 40 9.97 13.64 -10.37
N ILE A 41 8.79 13.20 -9.94
CA ILE A 41 8.50 13.00 -8.52
C ILE A 41 9.45 11.97 -7.92
N VAL A 42 9.61 10.85 -8.60
CA VAL A 42 10.46 9.76 -8.13
C VAL A 42 11.93 10.19 -8.07
N ALA A 43 12.41 10.89 -9.09
CA ALA A 43 13.80 11.34 -9.12
C ALA A 43 14.09 12.31 -7.98
N LYS A 44 13.14 13.19 -7.65
CA LYS A 44 13.34 14.21 -6.61
C LYS A 44 13.30 13.65 -5.20
N THR A 45 12.53 12.61 -4.96
CA THR A 45 12.15 12.27 -3.60
C THR A 45 12.56 10.89 -3.16
N SER A 46 12.78 9.97 -4.06
CA SER A 46 13.18 8.62 -3.67
C SER A 46 14.68 8.44 -3.61
N ALA A 47 15.45 9.46 -4.00
CA ALA A 47 16.92 9.47 -3.84
C ALA A 47 17.58 8.16 -4.30
N GLY A 48 17.22 7.68 -5.49
CA GLY A 48 17.76 6.45 -6.04
C GLY A 48 16.97 5.20 -5.67
N ALA A 49 15.97 5.28 -4.79
CA ALA A 49 15.18 4.11 -4.43
C ALA A 49 14.52 3.47 -5.65
N VAL A 50 14.11 4.27 -6.62
CA VAL A 50 13.46 3.78 -7.83
C VAL A 50 14.36 2.89 -8.68
N SER A 51 15.66 3.08 -8.61
CA SER A 51 16.58 2.24 -9.38
C SER A 51 16.69 0.82 -8.82
N HIS A 52 16.20 0.61 -7.59
CA HIS A 52 16.27 -0.68 -6.91
C HIS A 52 14.91 -1.32 -6.69
N MET A 53 13.84 -0.63 -7.02
CA MET A 53 12.49 -1.11 -6.77
C MET A 53 11.69 -1.14 -8.06
N LYS A 54 10.92 -2.19 -8.25
CA LYS A 54 10.06 -2.31 -9.42
C LYS A 54 8.83 -1.44 -9.23
N VAL A 55 8.59 -0.55 -10.19
CA VAL A 55 7.40 0.32 -10.20
C VAL A 55 6.60 0.02 -11.45
N ALA A 56 5.35 -0.34 -11.29
CA ALA A 56 4.46 -0.63 -12.40
C ALA A 56 3.29 0.36 -12.43
N ARG A 57 2.88 0.74 -13.61
CA ARG A 57 1.70 1.59 -13.82
C ARG A 57 0.60 0.75 -14.43
N VAL A 58 -0.59 0.79 -13.85
CA VAL A 58 -1.71 -0.02 -14.32
C VAL A 58 -2.93 0.85 -14.58
N PRO A 59 -3.70 0.55 -15.64
CA PRO A 59 -4.89 1.36 -15.97
C PRO A 59 -6.09 1.09 -15.06
N ASN A 60 -6.13 -0.07 -14.42
CA ASN A 60 -7.32 -0.51 -13.67
C ASN A 60 -6.87 -1.22 -12.39
N ILE A 61 -6.94 -0.51 -11.27
CA ILE A 61 -6.54 -1.06 -9.98
C ILE A 61 -7.45 -2.22 -9.54
N PRO A 62 -8.79 -2.12 -9.60
CA PRO A 62 -9.63 -3.25 -9.22
C PRO A 62 -9.32 -4.54 -9.99
N ALA A 63 -9.07 -4.45 -11.29
CA ALA A 63 -8.69 -5.62 -12.09
C ALA A 63 -7.36 -6.20 -11.63
N LEU A 64 -6.39 -5.34 -11.32
CA LEU A 64 -5.11 -5.77 -10.79
C LEU A 64 -5.28 -6.51 -9.46
N LEU A 65 -6.12 -6.00 -8.57
CA LEU A 65 -6.33 -6.64 -7.27
C LEU A 65 -6.91 -8.05 -7.44
N LYS A 66 -7.81 -8.24 -8.40
CA LYS A 66 -8.31 -9.57 -8.74
C LYS A 66 -7.21 -10.51 -9.20
N ASP A 67 -6.31 -10.02 -10.03
CA ASP A 67 -5.17 -10.81 -10.51
C ASP A 67 -4.21 -11.19 -9.39
N LEU A 68 -3.93 -10.25 -8.48
CA LEU A 68 -3.08 -10.54 -7.34
C LEU A 68 -3.67 -11.64 -6.44
N LYS A 69 -4.98 -11.59 -6.22
CA LYS A 69 -5.65 -12.61 -5.42
C LYS A 69 -5.55 -13.98 -6.08
N LYS A 70 -5.67 -14.06 -7.39
CA LYS A 70 -5.49 -15.32 -8.11
C LYS A 70 -4.08 -15.89 -7.95
N GLN A 71 -3.11 -15.05 -7.72
CA GLN A 71 -1.73 -15.46 -7.51
C GLN A 71 -1.42 -15.81 -6.05
N GLY A 72 -2.42 -15.80 -5.19
CA GLY A 72 -2.24 -16.12 -3.78
C GLY A 72 -1.78 -14.96 -2.93
N ILE A 73 -1.89 -13.74 -3.42
CA ILE A 73 -1.52 -12.55 -2.67
C ILE A 73 -2.76 -11.98 -1.99
N TRP A 74 -2.71 -11.84 -0.67
CA TRP A 74 -3.81 -11.27 0.11
C TRP A 74 -3.80 -9.75 0.00
N VAL A 75 -4.97 -9.15 -0.20
CA VAL A 75 -5.11 -7.72 -0.44
C VAL A 75 -5.68 -7.04 0.80
N PHE A 76 -4.91 -6.11 1.36
CA PHE A 76 -5.27 -5.35 2.54
C PHE A 76 -5.40 -3.87 2.15
N GLY A 77 -6.58 -3.30 2.32
CA GLY A 77 -6.81 -1.90 2.04
C GLY A 77 -7.00 -1.10 3.32
N THR A 78 -6.60 0.16 3.32
CA THR A 78 -6.82 1.04 4.47
C THR A 78 -8.20 1.65 4.41
N ALA A 79 -8.92 1.63 5.52
CA ALA A 79 -10.22 2.30 5.63
C ALA A 79 -10.49 2.68 7.07
N ALA A 80 -11.02 3.90 7.29
CA ALA A 80 -11.33 4.37 8.64
C ALA A 80 -12.36 3.48 9.32
N ASP A 81 -13.29 2.95 8.55
CA ASP A 81 -14.35 2.07 9.04
C ASP A 81 -14.06 0.60 8.78
N GLY A 82 -12.80 0.26 8.57
CA GLY A 82 -12.41 -1.11 8.32
C GLY A 82 -12.75 -2.04 9.48
N THR A 83 -13.20 -3.24 9.14
CA THR A 83 -13.63 -4.23 10.14
C THR A 83 -12.47 -5.00 10.77
N THR A 84 -11.28 -4.90 10.18
CA THR A 84 -10.09 -5.57 10.70
C THR A 84 -9.16 -4.53 11.29
N GLY A 85 -8.86 -4.66 12.59
CA GLY A 85 -7.87 -3.77 13.21
C GLY A 85 -6.47 -4.06 12.70
N LEU A 86 -5.65 -3.04 12.60
CA LEU A 86 -4.29 -3.18 12.09
C LEU A 86 -3.52 -4.29 12.80
N TYR A 87 -3.60 -4.31 14.13
CA TYR A 87 -2.80 -5.25 14.91
C TYR A 87 -3.38 -6.67 14.94
N GLN A 88 -4.58 -6.86 14.42
CA GLN A 88 -5.18 -8.17 14.22
C GLN A 88 -4.98 -8.72 12.81
N ALA A 89 -4.55 -7.90 11.87
CA ALA A 89 -4.34 -8.32 10.49
C ALA A 89 -3.11 -9.23 10.39
N ASP A 90 -3.22 -10.32 9.65
CA ASP A 90 -2.10 -11.23 9.43
C ASP A 90 -1.34 -10.81 8.16
N LEU A 91 -0.21 -10.17 8.35
CA LEU A 91 0.62 -9.66 7.26
C LEU A 91 1.88 -10.51 7.04
N LYS A 92 1.92 -11.71 7.58
CA LYS A 92 3.11 -12.57 7.47
C LYS A 92 3.27 -13.19 6.09
N GLY A 93 2.17 -13.48 5.41
CA GLY A 93 2.21 -14.08 4.07
C GLY A 93 2.31 -13.04 2.96
N PRO A 94 2.23 -13.48 1.69
CA PRO A 94 2.24 -12.55 0.57
C PRO A 94 1.10 -11.53 0.70
N ALA A 95 1.44 -10.25 0.59
CA ALA A 95 0.46 -9.18 0.85
C ALA A 95 0.59 -8.04 -0.15
N ALA A 96 -0.55 -7.54 -0.59
CA ALA A 96 -0.66 -6.28 -1.31
C ALA A 96 -1.33 -5.29 -0.37
N ILE A 97 -0.69 -4.15 -0.18
CA ILE A 97 -1.18 -3.11 0.71
C ILE A 97 -1.66 -1.95 -0.13
N VAL A 98 -2.96 -1.67 -0.06
CA VAL A 98 -3.61 -0.64 -0.88
C VAL A 98 -3.87 0.58 -0.02
N ILE A 99 -3.27 1.69 -0.40
CA ILE A 99 -3.40 2.96 0.32
C ILE A 99 -4.35 3.86 -0.46
N GLY A 100 -5.42 4.28 0.19
CA GLY A 100 -6.37 5.21 -0.39
C GLY A 100 -5.80 6.61 -0.52
N SER A 101 -6.47 7.45 -1.32
CA SER A 101 -6.07 8.84 -1.47
C SER A 101 -6.47 9.64 -0.23
N GLU A 102 -5.72 10.72 0.00
CA GLU A 102 -6.07 11.66 1.06
C GLU A 102 -7.42 12.31 0.74
N GLY A 103 -8.26 12.40 1.74
CA GLY A 103 -9.58 12.99 1.63
C GLY A 103 -10.64 12.03 1.13
N ASP A 104 -10.44 11.42 -0.03
CA ASP A 104 -11.45 10.57 -0.65
C ASP A 104 -11.33 9.10 -0.26
N GLY A 105 -10.17 8.69 0.26
CA GLY A 105 -9.95 7.30 0.58
C GLY A 105 -9.85 6.42 -0.68
N MET A 106 -10.27 5.18 -0.55
CA MET A 106 -10.27 4.22 -1.64
C MET A 106 -11.55 4.31 -2.44
N THR A 107 -11.48 4.03 -3.75
CA THR A 107 -12.71 3.90 -4.53
C THR A 107 -13.50 2.69 -4.04
N ARG A 108 -14.82 2.70 -4.27
CA ARG A 108 -15.68 1.60 -3.88
C ARG A 108 -15.24 0.27 -4.51
N LEU A 109 -14.92 0.31 -5.81
CA LEU A 109 -14.50 -0.91 -6.50
C LEU A 109 -13.18 -1.46 -5.98
N ALA A 110 -12.24 -0.59 -5.65
CA ALA A 110 -10.98 -1.03 -5.04
C ALA A 110 -11.24 -1.65 -3.68
N ALA A 111 -12.08 -1.02 -2.86
CA ALA A 111 -12.41 -1.54 -1.53
C ALA A 111 -13.09 -2.91 -1.62
N GLU A 112 -14.01 -3.09 -2.56
CA GLU A 112 -14.70 -4.37 -2.76
C GLU A 112 -13.75 -5.50 -3.17
N ASN A 113 -12.62 -5.15 -3.77
CA ASN A 113 -11.64 -6.15 -4.19
C ASN A 113 -10.54 -6.39 -3.16
N CYS A 114 -10.57 -5.73 -2.03
CA CYS A 114 -9.69 -6.05 -0.91
C CYS A 114 -10.21 -7.26 -0.16
N ASP A 115 -9.30 -8.13 0.29
CA ASP A 115 -9.68 -9.23 1.17
C ASP A 115 -10.02 -8.70 2.55
N PHE A 116 -9.30 -7.69 3.01
CA PHE A 116 -9.52 -7.06 4.31
C PHE A 116 -9.44 -5.55 4.19
N LEU A 117 -10.34 -4.88 4.89
CA LEU A 117 -10.24 -3.43 5.08
C LEU A 117 -9.72 -3.19 6.49
N VAL A 118 -8.57 -2.59 6.58
CA VAL A 118 -7.81 -2.45 7.82
C VAL A 118 -7.96 -1.05 8.37
N SER A 119 -8.33 -0.95 9.64
CA SER A 119 -8.40 0.34 10.33
C SER A 119 -7.19 0.51 11.24
N ILE A 120 -6.62 1.72 11.22
CA ILE A 120 -5.55 2.09 12.12
C ILE A 120 -6.19 2.68 13.39
N PRO A 121 -5.79 2.21 14.58
CA PRO A 121 -6.38 2.75 15.81
C PRO A 121 -6.17 4.26 15.93
N MET A 122 -7.25 4.99 16.22
CA MET A 122 -7.22 6.44 16.40
C MET A 122 -7.67 6.79 17.81
N LYS A 123 -6.94 7.69 18.46
CA LYS A 123 -7.26 8.14 19.82
C LYS A 123 -7.95 9.49 19.84
N GLY A 124 -7.88 10.23 18.75
CA GLY A 124 -8.46 11.58 18.67
C GLY A 124 -9.75 11.59 17.89
N ASP A 125 -10.22 12.79 17.60
CA ASP A 125 -11.47 13.00 16.86
C ASP A 125 -11.31 12.79 15.36
N LEU A 126 -10.08 12.78 14.86
CA LEU A 126 -9.82 12.54 13.45
C LEU A 126 -9.91 11.05 13.17
N ASN A 127 -10.47 10.69 12.03
CA ASN A 127 -10.69 9.31 11.67
C ASN A 127 -9.73 8.77 10.59
N SER A 128 -8.75 9.58 10.19
CA SER A 128 -7.79 9.14 9.17
C SER A 128 -6.45 9.84 9.33
N LEU A 129 -5.41 9.18 8.87
CA LEU A 129 -4.07 9.74 8.70
C LEU A 129 -3.82 9.99 7.23
N ASN A 130 -2.80 10.81 6.91
CA ASN A 130 -2.46 11.02 5.51
C ASN A 130 -1.92 9.70 4.90
N ALA A 131 -1.91 9.64 3.57
CA ALA A 131 -1.56 8.42 2.86
C ALA A 131 -0.14 7.95 3.17
N SER A 132 0.80 8.88 3.31
CA SER A 132 2.19 8.53 3.61
C SER A 132 2.33 7.88 4.99
N ALA A 133 1.65 8.44 5.98
CA ALA A 133 1.66 7.88 7.33
C ALA A 133 1.00 6.51 7.36
N SER A 134 -0.15 6.37 6.70
CA SER A 134 -0.85 5.09 6.62
C SER A 134 0.01 4.02 5.96
N ALA A 135 0.68 4.37 4.87
CA ALA A 135 1.57 3.45 4.17
C ALA A 135 2.71 3.00 5.07
N ALA A 136 3.35 3.94 5.78
CA ALA A 136 4.44 3.62 6.68
C ALA A 136 3.99 2.66 7.78
N ILE A 137 2.84 2.93 8.37
CA ILE A 137 2.32 2.12 9.47
C ILE A 137 2.03 0.69 9.02
N LEU A 138 1.32 0.51 7.90
CA LEU A 138 0.98 -0.83 7.43
C LEU A 138 2.21 -1.59 6.93
N LEU A 139 3.08 -0.93 6.18
CA LEU A 139 4.29 -1.59 5.67
C LEU A 139 5.19 -2.05 6.80
N TYR A 140 5.40 -1.21 7.82
CA TYR A 140 6.25 -1.59 8.94
C TYR A 140 5.59 -2.55 9.90
N GLU A 141 4.27 -2.59 9.97
CA GLU A 141 3.61 -3.66 10.70
C GLU A 141 3.85 -5.01 10.02
N ALA A 142 3.83 -5.04 8.69
CA ALA A 142 4.21 -6.26 7.96
C ALA A 142 5.65 -6.67 8.27
N VAL A 143 6.57 -5.70 8.26
CA VAL A 143 7.97 -5.97 8.61
C VAL A 143 8.07 -6.55 10.01
N ARG A 144 7.41 -5.91 10.98
CA ARG A 144 7.45 -6.37 12.37
C ARG A 144 6.98 -7.81 12.50
N GLN A 145 5.85 -8.13 11.87
CA GLN A 145 5.29 -9.50 11.95
C GLN A 145 6.23 -10.55 11.35
N ARG A 146 6.93 -10.17 10.29
CA ARG A 146 7.83 -11.09 9.58
C ARG A 146 9.19 -11.24 10.25
N MET A 147 9.53 -10.35 11.16
CA MET A 147 10.76 -10.44 11.95
C MET A 147 10.61 -11.33 13.19
N ALA A 148 9.40 -11.58 13.57
CA ALA A 148 9.12 -12.36 14.78
C ALA A 148 9.42 -13.86 14.60
#